data_6c299232b43c402e28b7f31d9ab61bb6
#
_entry.id   6c299232b43c402e28b7f31d9ab61bb6
#
_cell.length_a   1.000
_cell.length_b   1.000
_cell.length_c   1.000
_cell.angle_alpha   90.00
_cell.angle_beta   90.00
_cell.angle_gamma   90.00
#
_symmetry.space_group_name_H-M   'P 1'
#
loop_
_entity.id
_entity.type
_entity.pdbx_description
1 polymer ?
#
loop_
_entity_poly.entity_id
_entity_poly.type
_entity_poly.pdbx_seq_one_letter_code
_entity_poly.pdbx_strand_id
1 'polypeptide(L)'
;MPLYRLHYFPESGNSYKLALMLTLCGQTFEPVWTDFGGGVTRTPEWRRDVNPMGEIPVLEVDGERLTQTAPILLKLAKQFGRFGGETEQEQFELLRWLFWDNHKLTGYMATYRYNRTFTPSPNDQVQKYFRRRLDDFLSILEAHMQANAFAIGARPTVADISMMAYLHYPADETGYDWAASHPAIQAWLGRMAQLPGWKSAYDLLPGKRLTHYAK
;
A
#
# COMPACT_ATOMS: atom_id res chain seq x y z
N MET A 1 21.02 -12.27 10.14
CA MET A 1 19.67 -11.79 9.80
C MET A 1 19.57 -11.75 8.29
N PRO A 2 18.42 -12.09 7.66
CA PRO A 2 18.28 -11.99 6.23
C PRO A 2 18.48 -10.55 5.76
N LEU A 3 19.09 -10.38 4.60
CA LEU A 3 19.28 -9.06 4.00
C LEU A 3 18.05 -8.75 3.14
N TYR A 4 17.25 -7.78 3.57
CA TYR A 4 16.12 -7.28 2.78
C TYR A 4 16.56 -6.10 1.94
N ARG A 5 16.26 -6.13 0.61
CA ARG A 5 16.43 -5.00 -0.30
C ARG A 5 15.10 -4.73 -0.97
N LEU A 6 14.61 -3.51 -0.87
CA LEU A 6 13.30 -3.12 -1.40
C LEU A 6 13.47 -2.15 -2.56
N HIS A 7 13.14 -2.61 -3.78
CA HIS A 7 13.00 -1.74 -4.94
C HIS A 7 11.68 -0.98 -4.84
N TYR A 8 11.75 0.35 -4.90
CA TYR A 8 10.60 1.22 -4.64
C TYR A 8 10.70 2.57 -5.34
N PHE A 9 9.60 3.31 -5.32
CA PHE A 9 9.59 4.77 -5.44
C PHE A 9 8.68 5.38 -4.35
N PRO A 10 8.94 6.62 -3.89
CA PRO A 10 8.31 7.16 -2.68
C PRO A 10 6.77 7.20 -2.71
N GLU A 11 6.17 7.46 -3.86
CA GLU A 11 4.72 7.56 -4.02
C GLU A 11 4.00 6.21 -4.15
N SER A 12 4.74 5.11 -4.12
CA SER A 12 4.16 3.76 -4.24
C SER A 12 3.60 3.28 -2.91
N GLY A 13 2.27 3.30 -2.76
CA GLY A 13 1.62 2.67 -1.61
C GLY A 13 1.91 1.17 -1.52
N ASN A 14 2.07 0.48 -2.65
CA ASN A 14 2.48 -0.92 -2.65
C ASN A 14 3.89 -1.12 -2.09
N SER A 15 4.83 -0.23 -2.40
CA SER A 15 6.16 -0.25 -1.76
C SER A 15 6.06 0.04 -0.26
N TYR A 16 5.20 1.00 0.11
CA TYR A 16 4.97 1.34 1.51
C TYR A 16 4.40 0.16 2.32
N LYS A 17 3.51 -0.67 1.76
CA LYS A 17 3.02 -1.89 2.41
C LYS A 17 4.16 -2.76 2.93
N LEU A 18 5.18 -2.99 2.09
CA LEU A 18 6.31 -3.86 2.43
C LEU A 18 7.28 -3.18 3.39
N ALA A 19 7.61 -1.92 3.15
CA ALA A 19 8.46 -1.13 4.04
C ALA A 19 7.88 -1.06 5.46
N LEU A 20 6.57 -0.78 5.57
CA LEU A 20 5.87 -0.72 6.85
C LEU A 20 5.83 -2.09 7.54
N MET A 21 5.51 -3.16 6.81
CA MET A 21 5.49 -4.52 7.36
C MET A 21 6.84 -4.91 7.97
N LEU A 22 7.94 -4.67 7.25
CA LEU A 22 9.29 -4.95 7.74
C LEU A 22 9.57 -4.13 9.01
N THR A 23 9.28 -2.84 8.98
CA THR A 23 9.54 -1.93 10.11
C THR A 23 8.72 -2.30 11.35
N LEU A 24 7.42 -2.61 11.19
CA LEU A 24 6.56 -3.07 12.28
C LEU A 24 7.03 -4.40 12.87
N CYS A 25 7.72 -5.23 12.09
CA CYS A 25 8.34 -6.47 12.54
C CYS A 25 9.77 -6.27 13.08
N GLY A 26 10.23 -5.02 13.24
CA GLY A 26 11.56 -4.70 13.75
C GLY A 26 12.70 -5.06 12.78
N GLN A 27 12.39 -5.22 11.49
CA GLN A 27 13.39 -5.51 10.47
C GLN A 27 13.87 -4.22 9.80
N THR A 28 15.15 -4.21 9.45
CA THR A 28 15.75 -3.20 8.59
C THR A 28 15.77 -3.68 7.14
N PHE A 29 15.78 -2.76 6.21
CA PHE A 29 15.94 -3.06 4.79
C PHE A 29 16.79 -1.99 4.10
N GLU A 30 17.46 -2.39 3.04
CA GLU A 30 18.16 -1.49 2.12
C GLU A 30 17.15 -0.92 1.13
N PRO A 31 16.91 0.41 1.10
CA PRO A 31 16.03 1.01 0.12
C PRO A 31 16.74 1.14 -1.24
N VAL A 32 16.19 0.56 -2.29
CA VAL A 32 16.69 0.64 -3.67
C VAL A 32 15.74 1.51 -4.49
N TRP A 33 16.05 2.81 -4.54
CA TRP A 33 15.23 3.75 -5.32
C TRP A 33 15.19 3.38 -6.80
N THR A 34 14.01 3.43 -7.40
CA THR A 34 13.76 3.03 -8.80
C THR A 34 13.12 4.19 -9.55
N ASP A 35 13.66 4.56 -10.69
CA ASP A 35 13.13 5.66 -11.53
C ASP A 35 11.84 5.23 -12.27
N PHE A 36 10.77 5.11 -11.47
CA PHE A 36 9.45 4.77 -11.99
C PHE A 36 8.94 5.84 -12.97
N GLY A 37 9.13 7.11 -12.64
CA GLY A 37 8.73 8.25 -13.48
C GLY A 37 9.45 8.28 -14.83
N GLY A 38 10.71 7.91 -14.88
CA GLY A 38 11.49 7.74 -16.09
C GLY A 38 11.18 6.46 -16.86
N GLY A 39 10.31 5.59 -16.32
CA GLY A 39 9.80 4.41 -17.02
C GLY A 39 10.74 3.20 -16.98
N VAL A 40 11.72 3.16 -16.07
CA VAL A 40 12.71 2.06 -15.99
C VAL A 40 12.03 0.69 -15.85
N THR A 41 10.90 0.60 -15.14
CA THR A 41 10.17 -0.67 -14.96
C THR A 41 9.59 -1.25 -16.25
N ARG A 42 9.50 -0.43 -17.32
CA ARG A 42 8.98 -0.84 -18.64
C ARG A 42 10.07 -1.30 -19.58
N THR A 43 11.34 -1.11 -19.21
CA THR A 43 12.46 -1.49 -20.09
C THR A 43 12.62 -3.02 -20.19
N PRO A 44 13.14 -3.53 -21.33
CA PRO A 44 13.45 -4.95 -21.46
C PRO A 44 14.43 -5.46 -20.41
N GLU A 45 15.40 -4.63 -20.01
CA GLU A 45 16.42 -4.95 -19.01
C GLU A 45 15.77 -5.18 -17.64
N TRP A 46 14.90 -4.27 -17.21
CA TRP A 46 14.16 -4.44 -15.95
C TRP A 46 13.35 -5.73 -15.94
N ARG A 47 12.63 -5.99 -17.04
CA ARG A 47 11.79 -7.20 -17.16
C ARG A 47 12.60 -8.48 -17.14
N ARG A 48 13.77 -8.48 -17.75
CA ARG A 48 14.67 -9.64 -17.77
C ARG A 48 15.36 -9.83 -16.41
N ASP A 49 15.86 -8.75 -15.82
CA ASP A 49 16.85 -8.81 -14.75
C ASP A 49 16.25 -8.57 -13.36
N VAL A 50 15.04 -7.98 -13.24
CA VAL A 50 14.44 -7.61 -11.95
C VAL A 50 13.05 -8.20 -11.78
N ASN A 51 12.11 -7.86 -12.65
CA ASN A 51 10.72 -8.34 -12.56
C ASN A 51 10.08 -8.45 -13.95
N PRO A 52 9.78 -9.67 -14.45
CA PRO A 52 9.20 -9.87 -15.77
C PRO A 52 7.82 -9.23 -15.94
N MET A 53 7.10 -8.96 -14.84
CA MET A 53 5.81 -8.25 -14.88
C MET A 53 5.97 -6.74 -15.14
N GLY A 54 7.21 -6.18 -15.03
CA GLY A 54 7.46 -4.75 -15.25
C GLY A 54 6.87 -3.86 -14.14
N GLU A 55 6.77 -4.37 -12.94
CA GLU A 55 6.12 -3.74 -11.80
C GLU A 55 7.08 -3.51 -10.63
N ILE A 56 6.64 -2.67 -9.70
CA ILE A 56 7.30 -2.36 -8.43
C ILE A 56 6.21 -2.35 -7.33
N PRO A 57 6.50 -2.78 -6.08
CA PRO A 57 7.82 -3.13 -5.53
C PRO A 57 8.32 -4.52 -5.91
N VAL A 58 9.64 -4.69 -5.72
CA VAL A 58 10.29 -6.00 -5.65
C VAL A 58 11.03 -6.08 -4.33
N LEU A 59 10.82 -7.14 -3.56
CA LEU A 59 11.54 -7.42 -2.33
C LEU A 59 12.57 -8.52 -2.60
N GLU A 60 13.85 -8.18 -2.47
CA GLU A 60 14.91 -9.18 -2.48
C GLU A 60 15.16 -9.68 -1.04
N VAL A 61 15.21 -10.98 -0.87
CA VAL A 61 15.51 -11.65 0.41
C VAL A 61 16.55 -12.70 0.14
N ASP A 62 17.75 -12.54 0.67
CA ASP A 62 18.86 -13.49 0.51
C ASP A 62 19.11 -13.89 -0.97
N GLY A 63 18.91 -12.95 -1.90
CA GLY A 63 19.07 -13.16 -3.34
C GLY A 63 17.82 -13.66 -4.09
N GLU A 64 16.76 -14.07 -3.38
CA GLU A 64 15.45 -14.38 -3.97
C GLU A 64 14.67 -13.08 -4.22
N ARG A 65 14.08 -12.93 -5.41
CA ARG A 65 13.22 -11.80 -5.76
C ARG A 65 11.76 -12.16 -5.62
N LEU A 66 11.07 -11.42 -4.76
CA LEU A 66 9.65 -11.59 -4.49
C LEU A 66 8.87 -10.44 -5.11
N THR A 67 7.78 -10.76 -5.78
CA THR A 67 6.88 -9.82 -6.44
C THR A 67 5.44 -10.02 -5.95
N GLN A 68 4.57 -9.02 -6.15
CA GLN A 68 3.19 -8.96 -5.66
C GLN A 68 3.09 -8.82 -4.15
N THR A 69 2.57 -7.68 -3.70
CA THR A 69 2.59 -7.30 -2.27
C THR A 69 1.81 -8.24 -1.37
N ALA A 70 0.63 -8.72 -1.80
CA ALA A 70 -0.20 -9.58 -0.96
C ALA A 70 0.48 -10.93 -0.63
N PRO A 71 1.03 -11.71 -1.59
CA PRO A 71 1.81 -12.90 -1.28
C PRO A 71 3.03 -12.63 -0.41
N ILE A 72 3.74 -11.49 -0.65
CA ILE A 72 4.90 -11.11 0.17
C ILE A 72 4.47 -10.82 1.61
N LEU A 73 3.40 -10.05 1.82
CA LEU A 73 2.87 -9.76 3.15
C LEU A 73 2.50 -11.05 3.91
N LEU A 74 1.86 -12.00 3.24
CA LEU A 74 1.52 -13.31 3.83
C LEU A 74 2.77 -14.12 4.19
N LYS A 75 3.77 -14.15 3.31
CA LYS A 75 5.08 -14.81 3.57
C LYS A 75 5.75 -14.20 4.79
N LEU A 76 5.84 -12.87 4.86
CA LEU A 76 6.44 -12.15 5.99
C LEU A 76 5.63 -12.34 7.29
N ALA A 77 4.30 -12.32 7.24
CA ALA A 77 3.46 -12.57 8.41
C ALA A 77 3.71 -13.96 9.01
N LYS A 78 3.79 -14.97 8.15
CA LYS A 78 4.14 -16.35 8.57
C LYS A 78 5.56 -16.44 9.13
N GLN A 79 6.52 -15.77 8.47
CA GLN A 79 7.94 -15.81 8.88
C GLN A 79 8.15 -15.15 10.24
N PHE A 80 7.47 -14.03 10.53
CA PHE A 80 7.65 -13.29 11.78
C PHE A 80 6.65 -13.69 12.88
N GLY A 81 5.64 -14.51 12.56
CA GLY A 81 4.56 -14.86 13.50
C GLY A 81 3.74 -13.64 13.93
N ARG A 82 3.61 -12.61 13.06
CA ARG A 82 2.93 -11.35 13.35
C ARG A 82 2.01 -10.95 12.20
N PHE A 83 0.91 -10.30 12.52
CA PHE A 83 -0.07 -9.76 11.55
C PHE A 83 -0.76 -10.81 10.66
N GLY A 84 -0.62 -12.10 10.96
CA GLY A 84 -1.31 -13.19 10.26
C GLY A 84 -2.70 -13.49 10.82
N GLY A 85 -3.43 -14.40 10.18
CA GLY A 85 -4.64 -15.03 10.73
C GLY A 85 -4.25 -16.19 11.65
N GLU A 86 -4.88 -16.29 12.82
CA GLU A 86 -4.59 -17.33 13.84
C GLU A 86 -5.47 -18.57 13.66
N THR A 87 -6.66 -18.41 13.12
CA THR A 87 -7.60 -19.49 12.82
C THR A 87 -7.80 -19.64 11.30
N GLU A 88 -8.33 -20.78 10.87
CA GLU A 88 -8.69 -21.03 9.48
C GLU A 88 -9.68 -19.96 8.96
N GLN A 89 -10.67 -19.60 9.79
CA GLN A 89 -11.63 -18.54 9.45
C GLN A 89 -10.94 -17.19 9.28
N GLU A 90 -10.03 -16.80 10.16
CA GLU A 90 -9.28 -15.56 10.01
C GLU A 90 -8.37 -15.57 8.78
N GLN A 91 -7.77 -16.70 8.45
CA GLN A 91 -6.95 -16.84 7.23
C GLN A 91 -7.81 -16.66 5.97
N PHE A 92 -9.03 -17.21 5.96
CA PHE A 92 -9.99 -16.98 4.86
C PHE A 92 -10.37 -15.51 4.76
N GLU A 93 -10.74 -14.87 5.87
CA GLU A 93 -11.10 -13.44 5.90
C GLU A 93 -9.92 -12.55 5.46
N LEU A 94 -8.71 -12.91 5.83
CA LEU A 94 -7.49 -12.21 5.44
C LEU A 94 -7.31 -12.24 3.92
N LEU A 95 -7.45 -13.41 3.29
CA LEU A 95 -7.42 -13.52 1.83
C LEU A 95 -8.57 -12.74 1.19
N ARG A 96 -9.79 -12.80 1.73
CA ARG A 96 -10.95 -12.06 1.23
C ARG A 96 -10.66 -10.54 1.19
N TRP A 97 -10.11 -9.97 2.27
CA TRP A 97 -9.74 -8.55 2.32
C TRP A 97 -8.57 -8.19 1.41
N LEU A 98 -7.54 -9.03 1.31
CA LEU A 98 -6.40 -8.81 0.42
C LEU A 98 -6.82 -8.81 -1.06
N PHE A 99 -7.68 -9.75 -1.47
CA PHE A 99 -8.22 -9.78 -2.84
C PHE A 99 -9.13 -8.58 -3.11
N TRP A 100 -9.96 -8.20 -2.15
CA TRP A 100 -10.81 -7.02 -2.27
C TRP A 100 -9.97 -5.74 -2.38
N ASP A 101 -8.98 -5.56 -1.53
CA ASP A 101 -8.05 -4.42 -1.58
C ASP A 101 -7.37 -4.34 -2.95
N ASN A 102 -6.74 -5.41 -3.38
CA ASN A 102 -5.96 -5.41 -4.62
C ASN A 102 -6.83 -5.10 -5.85
N HIS A 103 -8.04 -5.65 -5.91
CA HIS A 103 -8.96 -5.44 -7.03
C HIS A 103 -9.69 -4.09 -6.95
N LYS A 104 -10.08 -3.65 -5.76
CA LYS A 104 -10.96 -2.49 -5.56
C LYS A 104 -10.19 -1.29 -5.01
N LEU A 105 -9.85 -1.31 -3.74
CA LEU A 105 -9.34 -0.12 -3.06
C LEU A 105 -7.99 0.31 -3.62
N THR A 106 -6.96 -0.53 -3.52
CA THR A 106 -5.61 -0.21 -4.01
C THR A 106 -5.57 0.06 -5.50
N GLY A 107 -6.22 -0.78 -6.33
CA GLY A 107 -6.19 -0.61 -7.79
C GLY A 107 -6.77 0.72 -8.24
N TYR A 108 -7.87 1.15 -7.63
CA TYR A 108 -8.51 2.43 -7.97
C TYR A 108 -7.84 3.62 -7.29
N MET A 109 -7.45 3.52 -6.01
CA MET A 109 -6.83 4.63 -5.29
C MET A 109 -5.45 4.97 -5.86
N ALA A 110 -4.63 3.97 -6.18
CA ALA A 110 -3.33 4.18 -6.80
C ALA A 110 -3.46 4.93 -8.13
N THR A 111 -4.37 4.49 -8.99
CA THR A 111 -4.58 5.08 -10.32
C THR A 111 -5.21 6.48 -10.22
N TYR A 112 -6.21 6.65 -9.36
CA TYR A 112 -6.85 7.96 -9.13
C TYR A 112 -5.84 8.98 -8.63
N ARG A 113 -5.08 8.64 -7.57
CA ARG A 113 -4.06 9.50 -7.00
C ARG A 113 -2.96 9.84 -8.01
N TYR A 114 -2.46 8.85 -8.77
CA TYR A 114 -1.46 9.09 -9.81
C TYR A 114 -1.97 10.05 -10.89
N ASN A 115 -3.16 9.79 -11.42
CA ASN A 115 -3.77 10.62 -12.45
C ASN A 115 -4.04 12.05 -11.94
N ARG A 116 -4.57 12.20 -10.73
CA ARG A 116 -4.88 13.48 -10.10
C ARG A 116 -3.63 14.33 -9.83
N THR A 117 -2.58 13.68 -9.30
CA THR A 117 -1.49 14.40 -8.64
C THR A 117 -0.22 14.47 -9.48
N PHE A 118 0.09 13.38 -10.17
CA PHE A 118 1.37 13.22 -10.86
C PHE A 118 1.26 13.21 -12.38
N THR A 119 0.09 13.56 -12.93
CA THR A 119 -0.13 13.70 -14.37
C THR A 119 -0.27 15.19 -14.72
N PRO A 120 0.52 15.71 -15.69
CA PRO A 120 0.51 17.15 -16.00
C PRO A 120 -0.85 17.69 -16.51
N SER A 121 -1.62 16.86 -17.18
CA SER A 121 -2.94 17.20 -17.72
C SER A 121 -3.92 16.06 -17.48
N PRO A 122 -4.45 15.94 -16.26
CA PRO A 122 -5.35 14.87 -15.91
C PRO A 122 -6.67 14.96 -16.68
N ASN A 123 -7.22 13.83 -17.08
CA ASN A 123 -8.52 13.77 -17.74
C ASN A 123 -9.65 13.78 -16.69
N ASP A 124 -10.46 14.84 -16.70
CA ASP A 124 -11.54 15.06 -15.74
C ASP A 124 -12.58 13.94 -15.73
N GLN A 125 -12.93 13.36 -16.89
CA GLN A 125 -13.91 12.27 -16.95
C GLN A 125 -13.36 10.99 -16.30
N VAL A 126 -12.09 10.71 -16.53
CA VAL A 126 -11.38 9.59 -15.89
C VAL A 126 -11.30 9.82 -14.39
N GLN A 127 -10.98 11.04 -13.95
CA GLN A 127 -10.96 11.40 -12.53
C GLN A 127 -12.33 11.19 -11.86
N LYS A 128 -13.41 11.71 -12.47
CA LYS A 128 -14.78 11.54 -11.98
C LYS A 128 -15.19 10.08 -11.91
N TYR A 129 -14.81 9.27 -12.90
CA TYR A 129 -15.07 7.84 -12.88
C TYR A 129 -14.40 7.14 -11.71
N PHE A 130 -13.09 7.35 -11.52
CA PHE A 130 -12.34 6.75 -10.42
C PHE A 130 -12.86 7.22 -9.06
N ARG A 131 -13.13 8.52 -8.91
CA ARG A 131 -13.66 9.09 -7.67
C ARG A 131 -14.97 8.42 -7.26
N ARG A 132 -15.93 8.32 -8.18
CA ARG A 132 -17.21 7.66 -7.90
C ARG A 132 -17.04 6.20 -7.47
N ARG A 133 -16.14 5.46 -8.16
CA ARG A 133 -15.87 4.07 -7.78
C ARG A 133 -15.20 3.95 -6.40
N LEU A 134 -14.31 4.88 -6.10
CA LEU A 134 -13.68 4.95 -4.79
C LEU A 134 -14.69 5.27 -3.68
N ASP A 135 -15.58 6.22 -3.91
CA ASP A 135 -16.62 6.58 -2.93
C ASP A 135 -17.50 5.35 -2.59
N ASP A 136 -17.84 4.50 -3.59
CA ASP A 136 -18.53 3.23 -3.35
C ASP A 136 -17.71 2.28 -2.45
N PHE A 137 -16.40 2.10 -2.74
CA PHE A 137 -15.54 1.19 -1.97
C PHE A 137 -15.22 1.72 -0.58
N LEU A 138 -15.00 3.01 -0.46
CA LEU A 138 -14.77 3.67 0.83
C LEU A 138 -16.00 3.62 1.73
N SER A 139 -17.20 3.69 1.17
CA SER A 139 -18.45 3.49 1.95
C SER A 139 -18.54 2.08 2.55
N ILE A 140 -18.09 1.06 1.82
CA ILE A 140 -18.01 -0.32 2.35
C ILE A 140 -16.99 -0.41 3.49
N LEU A 141 -15.82 0.17 3.29
CA LEU A 141 -14.77 0.17 4.32
C LEU A 141 -15.17 0.99 5.53
N GLU A 142 -15.78 2.17 5.34
CA GLU A 142 -16.29 3.02 6.42
C GLU A 142 -17.31 2.28 7.29
N ALA A 143 -18.30 1.64 6.67
CA ALA A 143 -19.30 0.85 7.40
C ALA A 143 -18.67 -0.32 8.16
N HIS A 144 -17.65 -0.98 7.58
CA HIS A 144 -16.92 -2.03 8.27
C HIS A 144 -16.15 -1.50 9.49
N MET A 145 -15.45 -0.38 9.35
CA MET A 145 -14.65 0.22 10.42
C MET A 145 -15.49 0.91 11.51
N GLN A 146 -16.75 1.22 11.27
CA GLN A 146 -17.70 1.63 12.31
C GLN A 146 -17.99 0.51 13.31
N ALA A 147 -18.00 -0.74 12.87
CA ALA A 147 -18.31 -1.91 13.67
C ALA A 147 -17.07 -2.66 14.19
N ASN A 148 -15.89 -2.40 13.62
CA ASN A 148 -14.70 -3.18 13.89
C ASN A 148 -13.47 -2.28 14.14
N ALA A 149 -12.63 -2.72 15.06
CA ALA A 149 -11.38 -2.00 15.36
C ALA A 149 -10.37 -2.14 14.21
N PHE A 150 -10.31 -3.29 13.54
CA PHE A 150 -9.42 -3.61 12.44
C PHE A 150 -10.16 -4.44 11.39
N ALA A 151 -9.51 -4.71 10.28
CA ALA A 151 -10.08 -5.52 9.18
C ALA A 151 -10.60 -6.88 9.66
N ILE A 152 -9.90 -7.50 10.61
CA ILE A 152 -10.26 -8.80 11.18
C ILE A 152 -10.13 -8.73 12.70
N GLY A 153 -11.27 -8.70 13.39
CA GLY A 153 -11.31 -8.74 14.86
C GLY A 153 -10.70 -7.53 15.55
N ALA A 154 -9.95 -7.77 16.63
CA ALA A 154 -9.48 -6.73 17.54
C ALA A 154 -7.99 -6.38 17.40
N ARG A 155 -7.29 -6.97 16.45
CA ARG A 155 -5.84 -6.77 16.24
C ARG A 155 -5.51 -6.49 14.77
N PRO A 156 -4.46 -5.69 14.48
CA PRO A 156 -4.06 -5.41 13.10
C PRO A 156 -3.50 -6.68 12.42
N THR A 157 -3.80 -6.81 11.14
CA THR A 157 -3.34 -7.87 10.26
C THR A 157 -2.69 -7.31 9.00
N VAL A 158 -2.13 -8.16 8.15
CA VAL A 158 -1.63 -7.73 6.83
C VAL A 158 -2.74 -7.19 5.93
N ALA A 159 -4.01 -7.50 6.20
CA ALA A 159 -5.14 -6.87 5.51
C ALA A 159 -5.21 -5.37 5.83
N ASP A 160 -5.02 -4.99 7.10
CA ASP A 160 -4.96 -3.59 7.53
C ASP A 160 -3.77 -2.88 6.90
N ILE A 161 -2.57 -3.48 6.96
CA ILE A 161 -1.35 -2.93 6.36
C ILE A 161 -1.54 -2.70 4.85
N SER A 162 -2.22 -3.63 4.16
CA SER A 162 -2.50 -3.53 2.74
C SER A 162 -3.46 -2.38 2.43
N MET A 163 -4.63 -2.36 3.05
CA MET A 163 -5.69 -1.39 2.74
C MET A 163 -5.33 0.05 3.12
N MET A 164 -4.62 0.26 4.25
CA MET A 164 -4.28 1.61 4.71
C MET A 164 -3.23 2.32 3.86
N ALA A 165 -2.40 1.58 3.13
CA ALA A 165 -1.14 2.11 2.58
C ALA A 165 -1.33 3.31 1.65
N TYR A 166 -2.33 3.29 0.77
CA TYR A 166 -2.62 4.45 -0.08
C TYR A 166 -3.45 5.53 0.59
N LEU A 167 -4.11 5.23 1.72
CA LEU A 167 -4.96 6.17 2.44
C LEU A 167 -4.16 7.09 3.37
N HIS A 168 -2.95 6.71 3.75
CA HIS A 168 -2.04 7.50 4.58
C HIS A 168 -1.23 8.57 3.83
N TYR A 169 -1.37 8.67 2.52
CA TYR A 169 -0.75 9.78 1.79
C TYR A 169 -1.49 11.10 2.05
N PRO A 170 -0.83 12.26 1.86
CA PRO A 170 -1.41 13.57 2.11
C PRO A 170 -2.75 13.82 1.41
N ALA A 171 -3.63 14.61 2.02
CA ALA A 171 -4.97 14.90 1.50
C ALA A 171 -4.96 15.61 0.15
N ASP A 172 -3.96 16.44 -0.13
CA ASP A 172 -3.77 17.09 -1.44
C ASP A 172 -3.42 16.08 -2.54
N GLU A 173 -2.81 14.94 -2.18
CA GLU A 173 -2.55 13.85 -3.12
C GLU A 173 -3.74 12.89 -3.25
N THR A 174 -4.35 12.49 -2.13
CA THR A 174 -5.49 11.55 -2.13
C THR A 174 -6.80 12.19 -2.56
N GLY A 175 -6.95 13.51 -2.38
CA GLY A 175 -8.20 14.23 -2.64
C GLY A 175 -9.30 13.93 -1.62
N TYR A 176 -8.96 13.39 -0.44
CA TYR A 176 -9.90 13.08 0.64
C TYR A 176 -9.50 13.76 1.95
N ASP A 177 -10.46 14.42 2.58
CA ASP A 177 -10.45 14.75 4.00
C ASP A 177 -11.15 13.61 4.74
N TRP A 178 -10.36 12.69 5.30
CA TRP A 178 -10.90 11.52 5.98
C TRP A 178 -11.75 11.89 7.20
N ALA A 179 -11.34 12.89 7.95
CA ALA A 179 -12.08 13.31 9.16
C ALA A 179 -13.49 13.82 8.81
N ALA A 180 -13.60 14.57 7.71
CA ALA A 180 -14.88 15.11 7.26
C ALA A 180 -15.74 14.08 6.52
N SER A 181 -15.12 13.19 5.72
CA SER A 181 -15.86 12.31 4.81
C SER A 181 -16.03 10.88 5.32
N HIS A 182 -15.05 10.34 6.06
CA HIS A 182 -15.01 8.94 6.50
C HIS A 182 -14.38 8.82 7.91
N PRO A 183 -15.08 9.26 8.95
CA PRO A 183 -14.51 9.36 10.30
C PRO A 183 -14.10 8.01 10.91
N ALA A 184 -14.74 6.89 10.56
CA ALA A 184 -14.33 5.58 11.04
C ALA A 184 -13.05 5.09 10.37
N ILE A 185 -12.87 5.37 9.07
CA ILE A 185 -11.59 5.16 8.37
C ILE A 185 -10.51 6.03 9.04
N GLN A 186 -10.76 7.31 9.29
CA GLN A 186 -9.81 8.19 9.99
C GLN A 186 -9.40 7.62 11.35
N ALA A 187 -10.36 7.15 12.14
CA ALA A 187 -10.09 6.56 13.44
C ALA A 187 -9.25 5.27 13.34
N TRP A 188 -9.54 4.43 12.35
CA TRP A 188 -8.76 3.22 12.06
C TRP A 188 -7.34 3.56 11.60
N LEU A 189 -7.16 4.51 10.68
CA LEU A 189 -5.84 5.01 10.27
C LEU A 189 -5.04 5.53 11.46
N GLY A 190 -5.71 6.24 12.38
CA GLY A 190 -5.10 6.69 13.64
C GLY A 190 -4.62 5.54 14.53
N ARG A 191 -5.40 4.45 14.64
CA ARG A 191 -4.97 3.24 15.38
C ARG A 191 -3.74 2.59 14.75
N MET A 192 -3.72 2.50 13.41
CA MET A 192 -2.56 1.96 12.69
C MET A 192 -1.31 2.82 12.90
N ALA A 193 -1.45 4.14 12.93
CA ALA A 193 -0.34 5.07 13.16
C ALA A 193 0.22 5.02 14.59
N GLN A 194 -0.50 4.44 15.54
CA GLN A 194 -0.03 4.24 16.92
C GLN A 194 0.76 2.93 17.11
N LEU A 195 0.86 2.09 16.10
CA LEU A 195 1.62 0.84 16.21
C LEU A 195 3.12 1.13 16.44
N PRO A 196 3.78 0.44 17.38
CA PRO A 196 5.20 0.60 17.62
C PRO A 196 6.02 0.36 16.34
N GLY A 197 6.84 1.34 15.98
CA GLY A 197 7.64 1.29 14.75
C GLY A 197 6.94 1.84 13.50
N TRP A 198 5.69 2.31 13.61
CA TRP A 198 5.02 2.96 12.49
C TRP A 198 5.77 4.24 12.05
N LYS A 199 5.85 4.44 10.75
CA LYS A 199 6.34 5.67 10.11
C LYS A 199 5.54 5.94 8.85
N SER A 200 5.46 7.21 8.43
CA SER A 200 4.78 7.57 7.19
C SER A 200 5.49 7.00 5.95
N ALA A 201 4.79 6.97 4.82
CA ALA A 201 5.38 6.48 3.58
C ALA A 201 6.63 7.26 3.19
N TYR A 202 6.60 8.57 3.31
CA TYR A 202 7.71 9.43 2.92
C TYR A 202 8.89 9.42 3.89
N ASP A 203 8.67 9.02 5.14
CA ASP A 203 9.74 8.78 6.11
C ASP A 203 10.45 7.43 5.89
N LEU A 204 9.71 6.43 5.39
CA LEU A 204 10.26 5.09 5.11
C LEU A 204 10.88 4.96 3.72
N LEU A 205 10.39 5.74 2.76
CA LEU A 205 10.75 5.62 1.35
C LEU A 205 11.39 6.93 0.85
N PRO A 206 12.65 7.20 1.21
CA PRO A 206 13.37 8.40 0.78
C PRO A 206 13.67 8.37 -0.71
N GLY A 207 14.01 9.51 -1.31
CA GLY A 207 14.46 9.61 -2.69
C GLY A 207 13.75 10.67 -3.50
N LYS A 208 14.04 10.69 -4.79
CA LYS A 208 13.47 11.66 -5.71
C LYS A 208 11.97 11.41 -5.86
N ARG A 209 11.19 12.46 -5.63
CA ARG A 209 9.73 12.46 -5.75
C ARG A 209 9.30 12.66 -7.21
N LEU A 210 8.12 12.14 -7.54
CA LEU A 210 7.43 12.49 -8.78
C LEU A 210 7.04 13.97 -8.77
N THR A 211 6.94 14.58 -9.96
CA THR A 211 6.46 15.96 -10.06
C THR A 211 5.00 16.06 -9.64
N HIS A 212 4.69 16.94 -8.70
CA HIS A 212 3.36 17.18 -8.18
C HIS A 212 2.68 18.27 -9.04
N TYR A 213 1.57 17.93 -9.68
CA TYR A 213 0.83 18.84 -10.57
C TYR A 213 -0.54 19.27 -10.02
N ALA A 214 -1.04 18.61 -8.94
CA ALA A 214 -2.29 19.03 -8.31
C ALA A 214 -2.15 20.45 -7.73
N LYS A 215 -3.20 21.25 -7.93
CA LYS A 215 -3.31 22.63 -7.41
C LYS A 215 -4.17 22.64 -6.15
#